data_3ac9f970d6986a5b909362c72ba622fa
#
_entry.id   3ac9f970d6986a5b909362c72ba622fa
#
_cell.length_a   1.000
_cell.length_b   1.000
_cell.length_c   1.000
_cell.angle_alpha   90.00
_cell.angle_beta   90.00
_cell.angle_gamma   90.00
#
_symmetry.space_group_name_H-M   'P 1'
#
loop_
_entity.id
_entity.type
_entity.pdbx_description
1 polymer ?
#
loop_
_entity_poly.entity_id
_entity_poly.type
_entity_poly.pdbx_seq_one_letter_code
_entity_poly.pdbx_strand_id
1 'polypeptide(L)'
;MRIAHLADIHWGLGYQGPTPTARFDDICRVMDWTADRIINEECDLVIVAGDMFRKADIALDKASKEIRACTAWLRKITAAGIEIVVISGTPSHDPVSAYELLKDYQLRGVTIITEPDWMDFDSQVGCSIACIPGMDRSNFVNKDEYRGMPAHVVHHMMTEHITETCQEFLKESNYSPSILVGHLTYDLADTGFEDVLMQQEAILTTEAVQGYDLVCLGHIHRPQQNGKVFYSGSPERLSFNDEKVDAGFWIHEWDGRQFASRFIDTPARRFMTITLTEDHISQFLRIPESISQCRGAENAIVRVHYKCSEDLNKQLNRKMLEKALYDAGAFFVSEIKGDVDRVDRARDEDVTEALTPGEAVRKWAANQGMELAEIDELVAMTAQLMEGA
;
A
#
# COMPACT_ATOMS: atom_id res chain seq x y z
N MET A 1 31.05 -4.08 7.27
CA MET A 1 29.73 -4.62 7.60
C MET A 1 28.73 -4.18 6.57
N ARG A 2 27.92 -5.10 6.04
CA ARG A 2 26.83 -4.82 5.10
C ARG A 2 25.51 -5.22 5.71
N ILE A 3 24.52 -4.33 5.60
CA ILE A 3 23.18 -4.49 6.16
C ILE A 3 22.17 -4.41 5.02
N ALA A 4 21.29 -5.41 4.88
CA ALA A 4 20.11 -5.32 4.04
C ALA A 4 18.94 -4.82 4.88
N HIS A 5 18.30 -3.73 4.47
CA HIS A 5 17.18 -3.10 5.16
C HIS A 5 15.91 -3.23 4.32
N LEU A 6 14.95 -4.00 4.83
CA LEU A 6 13.64 -4.26 4.27
C LEU A 6 12.55 -3.82 5.26
N ALA A 7 11.32 -3.59 4.76
CA ALA A 7 10.10 -3.45 5.54
C ALA A 7 8.88 -3.73 4.64
N ASP A 8 7.68 -3.66 5.20
CA ASP A 8 6.40 -3.61 4.48
C ASP A 8 6.25 -4.75 3.46
N ILE A 9 6.57 -5.98 3.87
CA ILE A 9 6.52 -7.18 3.02
C ILE A 9 5.07 -7.62 2.79
N HIS A 10 4.24 -7.52 3.82
CA HIS A 10 2.82 -7.85 3.79
C HIS A 10 2.50 -9.26 3.28
N TRP A 11 3.17 -10.30 3.83
CA TRP A 11 2.76 -11.68 3.58
C TRP A 11 1.26 -11.85 3.82
N GLY A 12 0.54 -12.42 2.85
CA GLY A 12 -0.92 -12.60 2.94
C GLY A 12 -1.72 -11.61 2.09
N LEU A 13 -1.07 -10.78 1.28
CA LEU A 13 -1.76 -9.99 0.27
C LEU A 13 -2.52 -10.91 -0.70
N GLY A 14 -3.86 -10.79 -0.75
CA GLY A 14 -4.73 -11.63 -1.59
C GLY A 14 -5.54 -10.86 -2.63
N TYR A 15 -5.27 -9.57 -2.79
CA TYR A 15 -6.07 -8.65 -3.62
C TYR A 15 -5.39 -8.36 -4.97
N GLN A 16 -6.20 -8.15 -6.02
CA GLN A 16 -5.79 -7.75 -7.37
C GLN A 16 -4.96 -8.79 -8.15
N GLY A 17 -5.52 -9.97 -8.31
CA GLY A 17 -4.91 -10.99 -9.18
C GLY A 17 -5.95 -11.94 -9.78
N PRO A 18 -5.57 -12.73 -10.79
CA PRO A 18 -6.45 -13.66 -11.47
C PRO A 18 -6.93 -14.81 -10.58
N THR A 19 -6.23 -15.06 -9.48
CA THR A 19 -6.59 -16.07 -8.46
C THR A 19 -6.44 -15.47 -7.06
N PRO A 20 -7.09 -16.03 -6.03
CA PRO A 20 -6.95 -15.56 -4.65
C PRO A 20 -5.52 -15.62 -4.09
N THR A 21 -4.63 -16.40 -4.70
CA THR A 21 -3.24 -16.57 -4.25
C THR A 21 -2.22 -15.80 -5.10
N ALA A 22 -2.63 -15.26 -6.25
CA ALA A 22 -1.70 -14.69 -7.22
C ALA A 22 -0.75 -13.64 -6.64
N ARG A 23 -1.26 -12.77 -5.75
CA ARG A 23 -0.43 -11.73 -5.10
C ARG A 23 0.47 -12.30 -4.02
N PHE A 24 0.00 -13.31 -3.29
CA PHE A 24 0.85 -14.07 -2.37
C PHE A 24 2.00 -14.75 -3.10
N ASP A 25 1.72 -15.34 -4.27
CA ASP A 25 2.75 -16.00 -5.10
C ASP A 25 3.76 -14.97 -5.64
N ASP A 26 3.32 -13.74 -5.97
CA ASP A 26 4.22 -12.64 -6.34
C ASP A 26 5.16 -12.26 -5.19
N ILE A 27 4.62 -12.09 -3.96
CA ILE A 27 5.44 -11.80 -2.79
C ILE A 27 6.45 -12.94 -2.54
N CYS A 28 6.02 -14.20 -2.61
CA CYS A 28 6.93 -15.34 -2.45
C CYS A 28 8.08 -15.30 -3.47
N ARG A 29 7.78 -15.02 -4.74
CA ARG A 29 8.76 -14.92 -5.82
C ARG A 29 9.75 -13.79 -5.57
N VAL A 30 9.26 -12.61 -5.19
CA VAL A 30 10.09 -11.44 -4.90
C VAL A 30 10.96 -11.70 -3.68
N MET A 31 10.38 -12.24 -2.60
CA MET A 31 11.14 -12.50 -1.38
C MET A 31 12.17 -13.62 -1.54
N ASP A 32 11.90 -14.65 -2.36
CA ASP A 32 12.91 -15.65 -2.71
C ASP A 32 14.09 -15.02 -3.46
N TRP A 33 13.79 -14.14 -4.42
CA TRP A 33 14.80 -13.35 -5.13
C TRP A 33 15.58 -12.41 -4.19
N THR A 34 14.92 -11.74 -3.21
CA THR A 34 15.61 -10.88 -2.24
C THR A 34 16.59 -11.69 -1.38
N ALA A 35 16.20 -12.91 -0.95
CA ALA A 35 17.12 -13.77 -0.19
C ALA A 35 18.36 -14.12 -1.00
N ASP A 36 18.23 -14.52 -2.27
CA ASP A 36 19.37 -14.80 -3.13
C ASP A 36 20.24 -13.54 -3.34
N ARG A 37 19.61 -12.38 -3.51
CA ARG A 37 20.34 -11.12 -3.66
C ARG A 37 21.11 -10.75 -2.40
N ILE A 38 20.51 -10.84 -1.23
CA ILE A 38 21.12 -10.56 0.09
C ILE A 38 22.36 -11.47 0.31
N ILE A 39 22.22 -12.76 0.00
CA ILE A 39 23.31 -13.74 0.11
C ILE A 39 24.44 -13.41 -0.86
N ASN A 40 24.12 -13.11 -2.13
CA ASN A 40 25.09 -12.76 -3.15
C ASN A 40 25.81 -11.43 -2.89
N GLU A 41 25.18 -10.52 -2.17
CA GLU A 41 25.77 -9.26 -1.72
C GLU A 41 26.65 -9.44 -0.47
N GLU A 42 26.73 -10.66 0.05
CA GLU A 42 27.51 -10.99 1.25
C GLU A 42 27.15 -10.06 2.44
N CYS A 43 25.83 -9.90 2.69
CA CYS A 43 25.37 -9.13 3.82
C CYS A 43 25.71 -9.85 5.13
N ASP A 44 26.03 -9.09 6.17
CA ASP A 44 26.30 -9.61 7.52
C ASP A 44 25.00 -9.66 8.35
N LEU A 45 24.11 -8.71 8.08
CA LEU A 45 22.88 -8.49 8.83
C LEU A 45 21.70 -8.16 7.90
N VAL A 46 20.51 -8.66 8.24
CA VAL A 46 19.25 -8.24 7.64
C VAL A 46 18.38 -7.56 8.71
N ILE A 47 17.85 -6.39 8.39
CA ILE A 47 16.89 -5.67 9.21
C ILE A 47 15.55 -5.69 8.49
N VAL A 48 14.49 -6.16 9.17
CA VAL A 48 13.10 -6.06 8.72
C VAL A 48 12.37 -5.09 9.63
N ALA A 49 12.14 -3.89 9.14
CA ALA A 49 11.58 -2.79 9.91
C ALA A 49 10.03 -2.79 9.89
N GLY A 50 9.41 -3.91 10.25
CA GLY A 50 7.97 -4.03 10.46
C GLY A 50 7.14 -4.42 9.24
N ASP A 51 5.84 -4.56 9.46
CA ASP A 51 4.79 -4.93 8.49
C ASP A 51 5.14 -6.15 7.65
N MET A 52 5.57 -7.20 8.34
CA MET A 52 5.88 -8.48 7.70
C MET A 52 4.62 -9.19 7.22
N PHE A 53 3.50 -9.06 7.94
CA PHE A 53 2.21 -9.68 7.62
C PHE A 53 1.14 -8.62 7.29
N ARG A 54 -0.03 -9.03 6.77
CA ARG A 54 -1.06 -8.08 6.33
C ARG A 54 -2.35 -8.06 7.13
N LYS A 55 -2.62 -9.02 7.98
CA LYS A 55 -3.91 -9.10 8.67
C LYS A 55 -3.72 -9.21 10.17
N ALA A 56 -4.39 -8.33 10.92
CA ALA A 56 -4.44 -8.38 12.37
C ALA A 56 -5.06 -9.70 12.89
N ASP A 57 -6.04 -10.25 12.18
CA ASP A 57 -6.72 -11.53 12.51
C ASP A 57 -6.11 -12.70 11.76
N ILE A 58 -4.93 -13.13 12.15
CA ILE A 58 -4.39 -14.38 11.66
C ILE A 58 -4.91 -15.52 12.58
N ALA A 59 -6.01 -16.12 12.17
CA ALA A 59 -6.34 -17.45 12.68
C ALA A 59 -5.25 -18.42 12.19
N LEU A 60 -4.55 -19.07 13.11
CA LEU A 60 -3.39 -19.94 12.83
C LEU A 60 -3.66 -21.00 11.75
N ASP A 61 -4.89 -21.48 11.66
CA ASP A 61 -5.36 -22.43 10.64
C ASP A 61 -5.43 -21.80 9.22
N LYS A 62 -5.57 -20.46 9.12
CA LYS A 62 -5.70 -19.74 7.85
C LYS A 62 -4.41 -19.09 7.37
N ALA A 63 -3.48 -18.77 8.27
CA ALA A 63 -2.20 -18.13 7.97
C ALA A 63 -1.03 -19.09 7.84
N SER A 64 -1.27 -20.38 7.82
CA SER A 64 -0.20 -21.38 7.77
C SER A 64 0.72 -21.25 6.56
N LYS A 65 0.21 -20.76 5.42
CA LYS A 65 1.01 -20.55 4.20
C LYS A 65 1.92 -19.33 4.34
N GLU A 66 1.44 -18.24 4.93
CA GLU A 66 2.17 -17.01 5.18
C GLU A 66 3.31 -17.25 6.16
N ILE A 67 3.02 -17.90 7.29
CA ILE A 67 4.03 -18.28 8.30
C ILE A 67 5.09 -19.24 7.71
N ARG A 68 4.68 -20.22 6.89
CA ARG A 68 5.62 -21.12 6.23
C ARG A 68 6.53 -20.40 5.24
N ALA A 69 5.97 -19.49 4.41
CA ALA A 69 6.74 -18.75 3.45
C ALA A 69 7.74 -17.81 4.14
N CYS A 70 7.29 -17.07 5.15
CA CYS A 70 8.14 -16.24 5.99
C CYS A 70 9.26 -17.07 6.65
N THR A 71 8.92 -18.17 7.32
CA THR A 71 9.89 -19.06 7.98
C THR A 71 10.91 -19.65 6.99
N ALA A 72 10.46 -20.02 5.78
CA ALA A 72 11.37 -20.52 4.74
C ALA A 72 12.36 -19.46 4.29
N TRP A 73 11.90 -18.23 4.12
CA TRP A 73 12.72 -17.07 3.76
C TRP A 73 13.78 -16.77 4.85
N LEU A 74 13.35 -16.69 6.11
CA LEU A 74 14.26 -16.48 7.25
C LEU A 74 15.34 -17.58 7.33
N ARG A 75 14.94 -18.86 7.17
CA ARG A 75 15.88 -19.99 7.17
C ARG A 75 16.85 -19.99 6.01
N LYS A 76 16.43 -19.57 4.81
CA LYS A 76 17.30 -19.47 3.63
C LYS A 76 18.44 -18.49 3.89
N ILE A 77 18.17 -17.35 4.50
CA ILE A 77 19.15 -16.30 4.84
C ILE A 77 20.06 -16.77 5.99
N THR A 78 19.48 -17.27 7.07
CA THR A 78 20.29 -17.68 8.24
C THR A 78 21.14 -18.93 7.96
N ALA A 79 20.75 -19.79 7.00
CA ALA A 79 21.58 -20.90 6.54
C ALA A 79 22.87 -20.43 5.85
N ALA A 80 22.91 -19.20 5.33
CA ALA A 80 24.12 -18.56 4.82
C ALA A 80 24.97 -17.90 5.92
N GLY A 81 24.57 -17.99 7.18
CA GLY A 81 25.29 -17.39 8.32
C GLY A 81 24.96 -15.92 8.58
N ILE A 82 23.92 -15.40 7.94
CA ILE A 82 23.51 -13.99 8.06
C ILE A 82 22.52 -13.85 9.23
N GLU A 83 22.78 -12.91 10.13
CA GLU A 83 21.88 -12.57 11.25
C GLU A 83 20.67 -11.74 10.74
N ILE A 84 19.52 -11.91 11.40
CA ILE A 84 18.30 -11.18 11.04
C ILE A 84 17.68 -10.55 12.31
N VAL A 85 17.38 -9.27 12.24
CA VAL A 85 16.56 -8.54 13.22
C VAL A 85 15.24 -8.17 12.58
N VAL A 86 14.15 -8.54 13.23
CA VAL A 86 12.78 -8.27 12.78
C VAL A 86 12.05 -7.54 13.87
N ILE A 87 11.47 -6.39 13.57
CA ILE A 87 10.51 -5.72 14.48
C ILE A 87 9.08 -5.92 13.97
N SER A 88 8.08 -5.87 14.85
CA SER A 88 6.68 -5.83 14.44
C SER A 88 6.30 -4.46 13.89
N GLY A 89 5.35 -4.44 12.96
CA GLY A 89 4.82 -3.23 12.35
C GLY A 89 3.56 -2.71 13.05
N THR A 90 2.66 -2.08 12.27
CA THR A 90 1.45 -1.44 12.80
C THR A 90 0.45 -2.48 13.32
N PRO A 91 0.11 -2.48 14.63
CA PRO A 91 -0.70 -3.54 15.25
C PRO A 91 -2.09 -3.73 14.64
N SER A 92 -2.66 -2.69 14.02
CA SER A 92 -3.99 -2.75 13.39
C SER A 92 -4.07 -3.68 12.17
N HIS A 93 -2.94 -3.98 11.54
CA HIS A 93 -2.87 -4.85 10.36
C HIS A 93 -1.67 -5.80 10.32
N ASP A 94 -0.70 -5.63 11.19
CA ASP A 94 0.44 -6.55 11.34
C ASP A 94 0.33 -7.27 12.70
N PRO A 95 -0.05 -8.56 12.72
CA PRO A 95 -0.45 -9.24 13.94
C PRO A 95 0.72 -9.61 14.81
N VAL A 96 0.81 -9.05 16.00
CA VAL A 96 1.84 -9.39 17.01
C VAL A 96 1.86 -10.89 17.31
N SER A 97 0.70 -11.56 17.29
CA SER A 97 0.61 -13.02 17.52
C SER A 97 1.41 -13.85 16.51
N ALA A 98 1.59 -13.39 15.27
CA ALA A 98 2.42 -14.08 14.29
C ALA A 98 3.91 -13.99 14.65
N TYR A 99 4.35 -12.86 15.18
CA TYR A 99 5.71 -12.68 15.66
C TYR A 99 5.99 -13.51 16.91
N GLU A 100 5.04 -13.58 17.85
CA GLU A 100 5.15 -14.45 19.03
C GLU A 100 5.30 -15.91 18.61
N LEU A 101 4.54 -16.37 17.62
CA LEU A 101 4.69 -17.72 17.07
C LEU A 101 6.08 -17.93 16.43
N LEU A 102 6.60 -16.93 15.71
CA LEU A 102 7.95 -17.00 15.15
C LEU A 102 9.03 -17.05 16.24
N LYS A 103 8.84 -16.34 17.37
CA LYS A 103 9.72 -16.43 18.55
C LYS A 103 9.74 -17.87 19.11
N ASP A 104 8.55 -18.51 19.22
CA ASP A 104 8.43 -19.88 19.71
C ASP A 104 9.16 -20.89 18.81
N TYR A 105 9.35 -20.59 17.52
CA TYR A 105 10.14 -21.46 16.63
C TYR A 105 11.65 -21.41 16.92
N GLN A 106 12.13 -20.45 17.70
CA GLN A 106 13.54 -20.30 18.12
C GLN A 106 14.50 -20.47 16.93
N LEU A 107 14.21 -19.76 15.84
CA LEU A 107 15.05 -19.80 14.65
C LEU A 107 16.44 -19.23 14.96
N ARG A 108 17.48 -20.04 14.84
CA ARG A 108 18.85 -19.61 15.08
C ARG A 108 19.21 -18.47 14.12
N GLY A 109 19.82 -17.40 14.66
CA GLY A 109 20.22 -16.23 13.87
C GLY A 109 19.05 -15.30 13.54
N VAL A 110 17.86 -15.46 14.17
CA VAL A 110 16.72 -14.56 14.04
C VAL A 110 16.35 -13.99 15.39
N THR A 111 16.40 -12.67 15.50
CA THR A 111 15.93 -11.91 16.64
C THR A 111 14.64 -11.19 16.29
N ILE A 112 13.59 -11.40 17.08
CA ILE A 112 12.26 -10.84 16.86
C ILE A 112 11.88 -9.94 18.02
N ILE A 113 11.52 -8.68 17.71
CA ILE A 113 11.23 -7.62 18.67
C ILE A 113 9.80 -7.14 18.45
N THR A 114 8.98 -7.19 19.50
CA THR A 114 7.56 -6.78 19.49
C THR A 114 7.26 -5.63 20.44
N GLU A 115 8.24 -5.27 21.28
CA GLU A 115 8.19 -4.12 22.18
C GLU A 115 9.51 -3.33 22.06
N PRO A 116 9.57 -2.05 22.45
CA PRO A 116 10.81 -1.29 22.41
C PRO A 116 11.92 -2.00 23.19
N ASP A 117 13.05 -2.22 22.54
CA ASP A 117 14.19 -2.94 23.10
C ASP A 117 15.49 -2.51 22.40
N TRP A 118 16.64 -2.81 23.02
CA TRP A 118 17.93 -2.59 22.41
C TRP A 118 18.87 -3.78 22.63
N MET A 119 19.85 -3.94 21.73
CA MET A 119 20.77 -5.05 21.79
C MET A 119 22.13 -4.71 21.19
N ASP A 120 23.14 -5.37 21.69
CA ASP A 120 24.50 -5.33 21.16
C ASP A 120 24.81 -6.62 20.39
N PHE A 121 25.31 -6.47 19.17
CA PHE A 121 25.85 -7.56 18.35
C PHE A 121 27.39 -7.51 18.44
N ASP A 122 27.98 -8.39 19.24
CA ASP A 122 29.41 -8.35 19.54
C ASP A 122 30.29 -9.22 18.64
N SER A 123 29.73 -10.24 17.98
CA SER A 123 30.50 -11.35 17.47
C SER A 123 31.16 -11.15 16.10
N GLN A 124 30.44 -10.65 15.09
CA GLN A 124 30.99 -10.43 13.74
C GLN A 124 30.55 -9.08 13.18
N VAL A 125 29.45 -8.57 13.66
CA VAL A 125 28.79 -7.37 13.15
C VAL A 125 29.33 -6.13 13.88
N GLY A 126 29.48 -6.20 15.21
CA GLY A 126 30.04 -5.13 16.03
C GLY A 126 29.20 -3.85 15.94
N CYS A 127 27.89 -3.91 16.23
CA CYS A 127 26.98 -2.75 16.25
C CYS A 127 26.01 -2.83 17.40
N SER A 128 25.45 -1.69 17.82
CA SER A 128 24.32 -1.60 18.72
C SER A 128 23.05 -1.25 17.95
N ILE A 129 21.94 -1.94 18.24
CA ILE A 129 20.67 -1.75 17.55
C ILE A 129 19.57 -1.43 18.56
N ALA A 130 18.97 -0.25 18.44
CA ALA A 130 17.75 0.15 19.12
C ALA A 130 16.55 -0.15 18.25
N CYS A 131 15.50 -0.75 18.79
CA CYS A 131 14.31 -1.19 18.08
C CYS A 131 13.05 -0.53 18.65
N ILE A 132 12.30 0.15 17.80
CA ILE A 132 11.01 0.76 18.14
C ILE A 132 9.94 0.16 17.20
N PRO A 133 9.27 -0.93 17.60
CA PRO A 133 8.18 -1.53 16.83
C PRO A 133 7.03 -0.55 16.58
N GLY A 134 6.19 -0.87 15.61
CA GLY A 134 5.00 -0.09 15.31
C GLY A 134 4.06 0.01 16.51
N MET A 135 3.59 1.20 16.79
CA MET A 135 2.67 1.50 17.88
C MET A 135 1.47 2.26 17.39
N ASP A 136 0.28 1.85 17.81
CA ASP A 136 -0.92 2.62 17.61
C ASP A 136 -1.43 3.23 18.92
N ARG A 137 -2.28 4.23 18.79
CA ARG A 137 -2.88 4.91 19.94
C ARG A 137 -3.64 3.95 20.86
N SER A 138 -4.24 2.88 20.32
CA SER A 138 -5.04 1.95 21.13
C SER A 138 -4.19 1.22 22.16
N ASN A 139 -2.96 0.86 21.81
CA ASN A 139 -2.00 0.22 22.70
C ASN A 139 -1.57 1.16 23.84
N PHE A 140 -1.53 2.47 23.57
CA PHE A 140 -1.17 3.47 24.56
C PHE A 140 -2.35 3.81 25.49
N VAL A 141 -3.55 4.01 24.94
CA VAL A 141 -4.78 4.41 25.67
C VAL A 141 -5.31 3.29 26.57
N ASN A 142 -4.91 2.04 26.39
CA ASN A 142 -5.29 0.93 27.25
C ASN A 142 -4.68 1.02 28.66
N LYS A 143 -3.68 1.88 28.89
CA LYS A 143 -3.23 2.22 30.22
C LYS A 143 -4.24 3.17 30.87
N ASP A 144 -4.69 2.88 32.10
CA ASP A 144 -5.75 3.63 32.79
C ASP A 144 -5.47 5.14 32.90
N GLU A 145 -4.21 5.53 32.94
CA GLU A 145 -3.76 6.93 33.02
C GLU A 145 -4.09 7.79 31.79
N TYR A 146 -4.26 7.18 30.60
CA TYR A 146 -4.54 7.90 29.35
C TYR A 146 -6.00 7.85 28.94
N ARG A 147 -6.82 7.10 29.69
CA ARG A 147 -8.24 6.91 29.40
C ARG A 147 -8.99 8.25 29.52
N GLY A 148 -9.59 8.70 28.42
CA GLY A 148 -10.37 9.93 28.37
C GLY A 148 -9.57 11.20 28.04
N MET A 149 -8.27 11.12 27.81
CA MET A 149 -7.49 12.26 27.34
C MET A 149 -7.81 12.64 25.89
N PRO A 150 -7.74 13.94 25.53
CA PRO A 150 -7.89 14.38 24.16
C PRO A 150 -6.83 13.73 23.22
N ALA A 151 -7.20 13.45 21.97
CA ALA A 151 -6.36 12.75 21.02
C ALA A 151 -4.96 13.38 20.85
N HIS A 152 -4.90 14.71 20.73
CA HIS A 152 -3.65 15.44 20.55
C HIS A 152 -2.72 15.38 21.78
N VAL A 153 -3.28 15.26 22.99
CA VAL A 153 -2.47 15.09 24.21
C VAL A 153 -1.82 13.72 24.22
N VAL A 154 -2.60 12.67 23.93
CA VAL A 154 -2.07 11.30 23.84
C VAL A 154 -1.00 11.21 22.75
N HIS A 155 -1.23 11.81 21.58
CA HIS A 155 -0.27 11.86 20.48
C HIS A 155 1.06 12.51 20.92
N HIS A 156 0.98 13.66 21.59
CA HIS A 156 2.17 14.35 22.11
C HIS A 156 2.94 13.47 23.09
N MET A 157 2.26 12.88 24.08
CA MET A 157 2.88 11.99 25.07
C MET A 157 3.53 10.75 24.43
N MET A 158 2.90 10.17 23.40
CA MET A 158 3.49 9.06 22.66
C MET A 158 4.80 9.49 21.96
N THR A 159 4.78 10.64 21.31
CA THR A 159 5.96 11.19 20.61
C THR A 159 7.10 11.51 21.58
N GLU A 160 6.80 12.11 22.75
CA GLU A 160 7.79 12.36 23.80
C GLU A 160 8.38 11.06 24.33
N HIS A 161 7.53 10.08 24.67
CA HIS A 161 7.98 8.79 25.18
C HIS A 161 8.90 8.06 24.18
N ILE A 162 8.58 8.07 22.88
CA ILE A 162 9.46 7.47 21.86
C ILE A 162 10.79 8.20 21.79
N THR A 163 10.77 9.53 21.84
CA THR A 163 11.99 10.35 21.80
C THR A 163 12.90 10.03 22.98
N GLU A 164 12.33 9.99 24.19
CA GLU A 164 13.07 9.62 25.40
C GLU A 164 13.64 8.21 25.32
N THR A 165 12.83 7.23 24.92
CA THR A 165 13.24 5.83 24.75
C THR A 165 14.40 5.69 23.77
N CYS A 166 14.33 6.34 22.60
CA CYS A 166 15.42 6.33 21.63
C CYS A 166 16.72 6.89 22.21
N GLN A 167 16.63 8.00 22.98
CA GLN A 167 17.80 8.62 23.58
C GLN A 167 18.36 7.82 24.78
N GLU A 168 17.51 7.08 25.49
CA GLU A 168 17.94 6.13 26.52
C GLU A 168 18.70 4.95 25.91
N PHE A 169 18.15 4.30 24.88
CA PHE A 169 18.81 3.19 24.18
C PHE A 169 20.15 3.61 23.55
N LEU A 170 20.26 4.83 23.04
CA LEU A 170 21.53 5.32 22.53
C LEU A 170 22.60 5.42 23.61
N LYS A 171 22.25 5.79 24.85
CA LYS A 171 23.20 5.85 25.97
C LYS A 171 23.67 4.47 26.41
N GLU A 172 22.84 3.44 26.23
CA GLU A 172 23.17 2.06 26.56
C GLU A 172 23.99 1.37 25.45
N SER A 173 24.10 1.98 24.28
CA SER A 173 24.86 1.44 23.12
C SER A 173 26.35 1.33 23.43
N ASN A 174 26.93 0.14 23.27
CA ASN A 174 28.33 -0.14 23.59
C ASN A 174 29.21 -0.25 22.33
N TYR A 175 28.60 -0.41 21.15
CA TYR A 175 29.31 -0.60 19.88
C TYR A 175 28.98 0.52 18.88
N SER A 176 29.88 0.74 17.94
CA SER A 176 29.69 1.61 16.77
C SER A 176 29.78 0.76 15.51
N PRO A 177 28.85 0.88 14.56
CA PRO A 177 27.81 1.92 14.53
C PRO A 177 26.64 1.65 15.45
N SER A 178 25.95 2.71 15.88
CA SER A 178 24.65 2.67 16.54
C SER A 178 23.54 2.84 15.50
N ILE A 179 22.58 1.90 15.50
CA ILE A 179 21.51 1.81 14.51
C ILE A 179 20.17 1.90 15.22
N LEU A 180 19.25 2.75 14.69
CA LEU A 180 17.87 2.77 15.12
C LEU A 180 17.01 2.07 14.07
N VAL A 181 16.20 1.11 14.48
CA VAL A 181 15.22 0.43 13.65
C VAL A 181 13.83 0.79 14.14
N GLY A 182 12.95 1.29 13.26
CA GLY A 182 11.62 1.71 13.67
C GLY A 182 10.55 1.45 12.61
N HIS A 183 9.30 1.34 13.07
CA HIS A 183 8.14 1.28 12.18
C HIS A 183 7.18 2.42 12.53
N LEU A 184 7.53 3.62 12.10
CA LEU A 184 6.91 4.89 12.52
C LEU A 184 7.05 5.96 11.44
N THR A 185 6.19 6.98 11.52
CA THR A 185 6.31 8.17 10.69
C THR A 185 7.40 9.09 11.26
N TYR A 186 8.39 9.45 10.43
CA TYR A 186 9.42 10.44 10.76
C TYR A 186 8.94 11.85 10.43
N ASP A 187 9.25 12.84 11.26
CA ASP A 187 8.75 14.21 11.12
C ASP A 187 9.14 14.95 9.83
N LEU A 188 10.22 14.51 9.17
CA LEU A 188 10.68 15.05 7.88
C LEU A 188 10.43 14.08 6.70
N ALA A 189 9.59 13.06 6.87
CA ALA A 189 9.31 12.11 5.81
C ALA A 189 8.33 12.68 4.77
N ASP A 190 8.54 12.31 3.49
CA ASP A 190 7.52 12.51 2.45
C ASP A 190 6.49 11.38 2.52
N THR A 191 5.35 11.64 3.12
CA THR A 191 4.24 10.70 3.24
C THR A 191 3.44 10.55 1.94
N GLY A 192 3.66 11.43 0.94
CA GLY A 192 3.01 11.41 -0.38
C GLY A 192 1.53 11.78 -0.38
N PHE A 193 0.84 11.54 0.70
CA PHE A 193 -0.57 11.84 0.91
C PHE A 193 -0.82 12.00 2.41
N GLU A 194 -0.89 13.19 2.95
CA GLU A 194 -1.67 13.39 4.15
C GLU A 194 -0.95 13.68 5.45
N ASP A 195 -1.08 14.90 5.82
CA ASP A 195 -1.06 15.39 7.22
C ASP A 195 -1.99 14.62 8.17
N VAL A 196 -2.88 13.75 7.65
CA VAL A 196 -3.88 13.00 8.44
C VAL A 196 -3.25 11.83 9.19
N LEU A 197 -2.29 11.12 8.60
CA LEU A 197 -1.57 10.03 9.29
C LEU A 197 -0.78 10.59 10.47
N MET A 198 -0.12 11.73 10.30
CA MET A 198 0.66 12.37 11.36
C MET A 198 -0.17 12.79 12.59
N GLN A 199 -1.50 12.83 12.51
CA GLN A 199 -2.36 13.23 13.63
C GLN A 199 -2.79 12.05 14.53
N GLN A 200 -2.65 10.81 14.07
CA GLN A 200 -3.17 9.63 14.75
C GLN A 200 -2.07 8.67 15.25
N GLU A 201 -0.85 8.79 14.73
CA GLU A 201 0.28 7.91 15.02
C GLU A 201 1.37 8.67 15.77
N ALA A 202 2.18 7.95 16.52
CA ALA A 202 3.35 8.54 17.17
C ALA A 202 4.40 8.94 16.11
N ILE A 203 5.02 10.08 16.31
CA ILE A 203 6.02 10.63 15.40
C ILE A 203 7.43 10.35 15.92
N LEU A 204 8.28 9.83 15.07
CA LEU A 204 9.71 9.78 15.31
C LEU A 204 10.29 11.16 14.99
N THR A 205 10.80 11.87 16.01
CA THR A 205 11.27 13.24 15.86
C THR A 205 12.73 13.29 15.38
N THR A 206 13.12 14.43 14.82
CA THR A 206 14.53 14.72 14.49
C THR A 206 15.43 14.59 15.75
N GLU A 207 14.91 14.91 16.94
CA GLU A 207 15.62 14.73 18.21
C GLU A 207 15.81 13.25 18.55
N ALA A 208 14.79 12.41 18.36
CA ALA A 208 14.84 10.97 18.63
C ALA A 208 15.97 10.27 17.85
N VAL A 209 16.23 10.69 16.61
CA VAL A 209 17.25 10.09 15.75
C VAL A 209 18.65 10.67 15.95
N GLN A 210 18.79 11.74 16.73
CA GLN A 210 20.07 12.39 16.92
C GLN A 210 21.06 11.44 17.63
N GLY A 211 22.28 11.35 17.12
CA GLY A 211 23.36 10.51 17.72
C GLY A 211 23.48 9.13 17.08
N TYR A 212 22.44 8.57 16.49
CA TYR A 212 22.55 7.31 15.73
C TYR A 212 23.35 7.50 14.43
N ASP A 213 24.04 6.45 13.97
CA ASP A 213 24.81 6.44 12.72
C ASP A 213 23.93 6.10 11.50
N LEU A 214 22.89 5.27 11.72
CA LEU A 214 21.93 4.84 10.70
C LEU A 214 20.54 4.71 11.32
N VAL A 215 19.49 5.09 10.61
CA VAL A 215 18.10 4.90 11.01
C VAL A 215 17.36 4.17 9.89
N CYS A 216 16.88 2.95 10.20
CA CYS A 216 16.18 2.05 9.29
C CYS A 216 14.69 2.02 9.61
N LEU A 217 13.85 2.59 8.74
CA LEU A 217 12.41 2.72 8.97
C LEU A 217 11.59 1.91 7.96
N GLY A 218 10.45 1.40 8.41
CA GLY A 218 9.32 0.93 7.61
C GLY A 218 8.09 1.82 7.81
N HIS A 219 6.92 1.38 7.33
CA HIS A 219 5.63 2.06 7.37
C HIS A 219 5.29 2.88 6.12
N ILE A 220 6.24 3.61 5.56
CA ILE A 220 6.06 4.34 4.31
C ILE A 220 6.57 3.50 3.15
N HIS A 221 5.67 3.07 2.25
CA HIS A 221 6.01 2.17 1.14
C HIS A 221 6.89 2.82 0.07
N ARG A 222 7.09 4.14 0.11
CA ARG A 222 7.99 4.85 -0.78
C ARG A 222 9.41 4.84 -0.21
N PRO A 223 10.40 4.24 -0.91
CA PRO A 223 11.79 4.34 -0.49
C PRO A 223 12.24 5.79 -0.52
N GLN A 224 12.86 6.24 0.56
CA GLN A 224 13.36 7.60 0.67
C GLN A 224 14.52 7.68 1.65
N GLN A 225 15.33 8.72 1.46
CA GLN A 225 16.46 9.04 2.32
C GLN A 225 16.38 10.48 2.78
N ASN A 226 16.51 10.69 4.09
CA ASN A 226 16.68 12.00 4.69
C ASN A 226 17.90 11.98 5.61
N GLY A 227 19.05 12.40 5.08
CA GLY A 227 20.34 12.25 5.76
C GLY A 227 20.67 10.80 6.05
N LYS A 228 20.69 10.44 7.34
CA LYS A 228 20.92 9.07 7.84
C LYS A 228 19.64 8.25 8.06
N VAL A 229 18.48 8.82 7.83
CA VAL A 229 17.17 8.19 7.98
C VAL A 229 16.73 7.64 6.63
N PHE A 230 16.41 6.35 6.58
CA PHE A 230 16.01 5.62 5.39
C PHE A 230 14.70 4.90 5.63
N TYR A 231 13.73 5.09 4.72
CA TYR A 231 12.60 4.17 4.57
C TYR A 231 12.92 3.16 3.48
N SER A 232 12.73 1.89 3.79
CA SER A 232 13.02 0.85 2.78
C SER A 232 12.03 0.86 1.63
N GLY A 233 10.81 1.32 1.87
CA GLY A 233 9.71 1.02 1.00
C GLY A 233 9.36 -0.48 1.03
N SER A 234 8.40 -0.87 0.21
CA SER A 234 7.97 -2.26 0.08
C SER A 234 8.75 -3.00 -1.02
N PRO A 235 9.18 -4.26 -0.81
CA PRO A 235 9.86 -5.05 -1.85
C PRO A 235 8.93 -5.50 -2.98
N GLU A 236 7.61 -5.47 -2.80
CA GLU A 236 6.60 -5.71 -3.84
C GLU A 236 5.56 -4.59 -3.82
N ARG A 237 5.07 -4.14 -4.98
CA ARG A 237 3.98 -3.15 -5.05
C ARG A 237 2.69 -3.76 -4.55
N LEU A 238 2.04 -3.12 -3.57
CA LEU A 238 0.88 -3.68 -2.90
C LEU A 238 -0.45 -3.26 -3.55
N SER A 239 -0.46 -2.08 -4.16
CA SER A 239 -1.65 -1.48 -4.76
C SER A 239 -1.31 -0.50 -5.88
N PHE A 240 -2.35 0.12 -6.49
CA PHE A 240 -2.17 1.22 -7.44
C PHE A 240 -1.59 2.49 -6.83
N ASN A 241 -1.56 2.63 -5.51
CA ASN A 241 -0.87 3.74 -4.86
C ASN A 241 0.65 3.65 -5.08
N ASP A 242 1.14 2.40 -5.24
CA ASP A 242 2.56 2.12 -5.46
C ASP A 242 2.94 2.06 -6.95
N GLU A 243 2.01 2.38 -7.88
CA GLU A 243 2.23 2.30 -9.33
C GLU A 243 3.50 3.02 -9.79
N LYS A 244 3.78 4.18 -9.19
CA LYS A 244 4.92 5.04 -9.53
C LYS A 244 6.04 5.00 -8.49
N VAL A 245 5.95 4.05 -7.56
CA VAL A 245 6.93 3.88 -6.49
C VAL A 245 7.91 2.79 -6.89
N ASP A 246 9.20 3.03 -6.63
CA ASP A 246 10.21 2.01 -6.78
C ASP A 246 10.03 0.96 -5.69
N ALA A 247 10.00 -0.31 -6.08
CA ALA A 247 9.90 -1.43 -5.15
C ALA A 247 11.28 -2.05 -4.96
N GLY A 248 11.68 -2.24 -3.70
CA GLY A 248 13.03 -2.72 -3.44
C GLY A 248 13.40 -2.71 -1.96
N PHE A 249 14.69 -2.62 -1.71
CA PHE A 249 15.28 -2.54 -0.39
C PHE A 249 16.63 -1.85 -0.43
N TRP A 250 17.14 -1.39 0.73
CA TRP A 250 18.46 -0.78 0.82
C TRP A 250 19.54 -1.78 1.21
N ILE A 251 20.76 -1.54 0.71
CA ILE A 251 21.99 -2.09 1.26
C ILE A 251 22.81 -0.93 1.81
N HIS A 252 23.15 -1.03 3.09
CA HIS A 252 24.01 -0.08 3.80
C HIS A 252 25.35 -0.73 4.08
N GLU A 253 26.43 -0.07 3.70
CA GLU A 253 27.80 -0.55 3.90
C GLU A 253 28.54 0.37 4.85
N TRP A 254 28.96 -0.16 6.00
CA TRP A 254 29.74 0.54 7.01
C TRP A 254 31.22 0.37 6.76
N ASP A 255 31.96 1.46 6.57
CA ASP A 255 33.41 1.49 6.33
C ASP A 255 34.27 1.64 7.58
N GLY A 256 33.63 1.71 8.76
CA GLY A 256 34.26 2.01 10.06
C GLY A 256 34.10 3.47 10.50
N ARG A 257 33.49 4.33 9.68
CA ARG A 257 33.26 5.76 9.96
C ARG A 257 31.89 6.26 9.55
N GLN A 258 31.38 5.78 8.41
CA GLN A 258 30.10 6.22 7.84
C GLN A 258 29.47 5.11 7.02
N PHE A 259 28.18 5.23 6.81
CA PHE A 259 27.42 4.36 5.91
C PHE A 259 27.42 4.91 4.49
N ALA A 260 27.72 4.02 3.53
CA ALA A 260 27.37 4.20 2.12
C ALA A 260 26.12 3.36 1.82
N SER A 261 25.10 3.95 1.22
CA SER A 261 23.82 3.29 1.01
C SER A 261 23.43 3.26 -0.45
N ARG A 262 22.89 2.14 -0.92
CA ARG A 262 22.37 1.97 -2.28
C ARG A 262 21.05 1.22 -2.26
N PHE A 263 20.14 1.63 -3.11
CA PHE A 263 18.84 0.98 -3.29
C PHE A 263 18.95 -0.16 -4.30
N ILE A 264 18.24 -1.24 -4.05
CA ILE A 264 18.20 -2.43 -4.91
C ILE A 264 16.75 -2.63 -5.36
N ASP A 265 16.51 -2.43 -6.64
CA ASP A 265 15.22 -2.69 -7.24
C ASP A 265 14.92 -4.19 -7.24
N THR A 266 13.70 -4.55 -6.86
CA THR A 266 13.18 -5.92 -6.93
C THR A 266 12.43 -6.17 -8.24
N PRO A 267 12.29 -7.44 -8.67
CA PRO A 267 11.46 -7.79 -9.82
C PRO A 267 9.97 -7.77 -9.47
N ALA A 268 9.52 -6.69 -8.81
CA ALA A 268 8.14 -6.49 -8.39
C ALA A 268 7.18 -6.40 -9.59
N ARG A 269 5.93 -6.87 -9.39
CA ARG A 269 4.91 -6.77 -10.42
C ARG A 269 4.52 -5.31 -10.66
N ARG A 270 4.43 -4.93 -11.93
CA ARG A 270 4.04 -3.57 -12.29
C ARG A 270 2.53 -3.37 -12.15
N PHE A 271 2.16 -2.20 -11.68
CA PHE A 271 0.82 -1.65 -11.78
C PHE A 271 0.80 -0.61 -12.90
N MET A 272 -0.29 -0.54 -13.65
CA MET A 272 -0.39 0.36 -14.79
C MET A 272 -1.79 0.94 -14.92
N THR A 273 -1.90 2.27 -14.84
CA THR A 273 -3.13 3.01 -15.13
C THR A 273 -3.11 3.47 -16.59
N ILE A 274 -4.03 2.97 -17.39
CA ILE A 274 -4.24 3.39 -18.76
C ILE A 274 -5.35 4.43 -18.79
N THR A 275 -5.05 5.64 -19.24
CA THR A 275 -6.04 6.68 -19.43
C THR A 275 -6.42 6.78 -20.91
N LEU A 276 -7.71 6.57 -21.24
CA LEU A 276 -8.22 6.66 -22.59
C LEU A 276 -9.08 7.91 -22.76
N THR A 277 -8.81 8.66 -23.81
CA THR A 277 -9.63 9.80 -24.25
C THR A 277 -10.75 9.32 -25.19
N GLU A 278 -11.66 10.22 -25.52
CA GLU A 278 -12.73 9.97 -26.49
C GLU A 278 -12.21 9.52 -27.86
N ASP A 279 -11.10 10.10 -28.32
CA ASP A 279 -10.44 9.70 -29.57
C ASP A 279 -9.92 8.26 -29.51
N HIS A 280 -9.33 7.87 -28.38
CA HIS A 280 -8.85 6.50 -28.16
C HIS A 280 -10.01 5.51 -28.18
N ILE A 281 -11.15 5.83 -27.58
CA ILE A 281 -12.36 5.01 -27.61
C ILE A 281 -12.91 4.91 -29.03
N SER A 282 -12.99 6.03 -29.76
CA SER A 282 -13.45 6.05 -31.14
C SER A 282 -12.55 5.22 -32.06
N GLN A 283 -11.25 5.27 -31.86
CA GLN A 283 -10.28 4.45 -32.58
C GLN A 283 -10.46 2.96 -32.24
N PHE A 284 -10.61 2.61 -30.98
CA PHE A 284 -10.84 1.23 -30.54
C PHE A 284 -12.12 0.64 -31.13
N LEU A 285 -13.20 1.42 -31.19
CA LEU A 285 -14.46 0.97 -31.81
C LEU A 285 -14.33 0.66 -33.29
N ARG A 286 -13.40 1.32 -33.98
CA ARG A 286 -13.12 1.06 -35.42
C ARG A 286 -12.16 -0.11 -35.64
N ILE A 287 -11.12 -0.20 -34.82
CA ILE A 287 -10.04 -1.20 -34.93
C ILE A 287 -9.66 -1.66 -33.50
N PRO A 288 -10.26 -2.73 -32.99
CA PRO A 288 -10.04 -3.20 -31.66
C PRO A 288 -8.57 -3.53 -31.31
N GLU A 289 -7.77 -3.92 -32.30
CA GLU A 289 -6.34 -4.22 -32.12
C GLU A 289 -5.45 -2.96 -32.05
N SER A 290 -6.03 -1.76 -32.29
CA SER A 290 -5.27 -0.52 -32.44
C SER A 290 -4.89 0.17 -31.13
N ILE A 291 -5.24 -0.35 -29.95
CA ILE A 291 -4.92 0.33 -28.69
C ILE A 291 -3.41 0.31 -28.43
N SER A 292 -2.71 1.30 -29.00
CA SER A 292 -1.28 1.53 -28.75
C SER A 292 -0.99 1.82 -27.28
N GLN A 293 -1.97 2.30 -26.52
CA GLN A 293 -1.89 2.57 -25.07
C GLN A 293 -1.76 1.30 -24.23
N CYS A 294 -2.12 0.12 -24.76
CA CYS A 294 -1.89 -1.16 -24.10
C CYS A 294 -0.44 -1.63 -24.19
N ARG A 295 0.43 -0.91 -24.92
CA ARG A 295 1.86 -1.22 -24.95
C ARG A 295 2.46 -1.07 -23.55
N GLY A 296 3.15 -2.11 -23.11
CA GLY A 296 3.72 -2.16 -21.76
C GLY A 296 2.80 -2.79 -20.72
N ALA A 297 1.60 -3.25 -21.07
CA ALA A 297 0.71 -3.98 -20.16
C ALA A 297 1.20 -5.40 -19.84
N GLU A 298 2.18 -5.91 -20.58
CA GLU A 298 2.72 -7.26 -20.38
C GLU A 298 3.16 -7.49 -18.92
N ASN A 299 2.64 -8.55 -18.33
CA ASN A 299 2.85 -8.93 -16.94
C ASN A 299 2.42 -7.88 -15.89
N ALA A 300 1.66 -6.85 -16.27
CA ALA A 300 1.20 -5.82 -15.34
C ALA A 300 -0.22 -6.10 -14.82
N ILE A 301 -0.50 -5.59 -13.61
CA ILE A 301 -1.86 -5.39 -13.13
C ILE A 301 -2.33 -4.04 -13.68
N VAL A 302 -3.42 -4.06 -14.47
CA VAL A 302 -3.87 -2.91 -15.23
C VAL A 302 -5.22 -2.42 -14.72
N ARG A 303 -5.39 -1.10 -14.63
CA ARG A 303 -6.70 -0.47 -14.58
C ARG A 303 -6.85 0.52 -15.73
N VAL A 304 -8.07 0.68 -16.19
CA VAL A 304 -8.40 1.61 -17.29
C VAL A 304 -9.35 2.67 -16.77
N HIS A 305 -8.95 3.92 -16.90
CA HIS A 305 -9.84 5.06 -16.73
C HIS A 305 -10.06 5.69 -18.10
N TYR A 306 -11.31 5.91 -18.48
CA TYR A 306 -11.61 6.56 -19.75
C TYR A 306 -12.63 7.68 -19.58
N LYS A 307 -12.50 8.69 -20.44
CA LYS A 307 -13.47 9.79 -20.52
C LYS A 307 -14.05 9.84 -21.92
N CYS A 308 -15.39 9.83 -22.02
CA CYS A 308 -16.09 9.94 -23.30
C CYS A 308 -17.54 10.43 -23.12
N SER A 309 -18.18 10.79 -24.24
CA SER A 309 -19.60 11.10 -24.29
C SER A 309 -20.48 9.87 -23.96
N GLU A 310 -21.72 10.14 -23.56
CA GLU A 310 -22.70 9.07 -23.25
C GLU A 310 -22.93 8.13 -24.44
N ASP A 311 -22.94 8.66 -25.65
CA ASP A 311 -23.21 7.86 -26.84
C ASP A 311 -22.04 6.92 -27.18
N LEU A 312 -20.83 7.35 -27.03
CA LEU A 312 -19.66 6.47 -27.20
C LEU A 312 -19.58 5.43 -26.07
N ASN A 313 -19.92 5.81 -24.84
CA ASN A 313 -19.96 4.86 -23.72
C ASN A 313 -21.00 3.74 -23.95
N LYS A 314 -22.17 4.04 -24.58
CA LYS A 314 -23.16 3.01 -24.96
C LYS A 314 -22.64 2.02 -25.99
N GLN A 315 -21.76 2.48 -26.90
CA GLN A 315 -21.17 1.65 -27.95
C GLN A 315 -19.95 0.84 -27.43
N LEU A 316 -19.30 1.30 -26.37
CA LEU A 316 -18.09 0.65 -25.83
C LEU A 316 -18.41 -0.69 -25.17
N ASN A 317 -17.93 -1.76 -25.79
CA ASN A 317 -17.96 -3.08 -25.18
C ASN A 317 -16.74 -3.28 -24.26
N ARG A 318 -16.94 -3.09 -22.95
CA ARG A 318 -15.87 -3.23 -21.93
C ARG A 318 -15.23 -4.61 -21.92
N LYS A 319 -15.98 -5.68 -22.25
CA LYS A 319 -15.42 -7.05 -22.34
C LYS A 319 -14.45 -7.19 -23.50
N MET A 320 -14.70 -6.50 -24.62
CA MET A 320 -13.74 -6.47 -25.73
C MET A 320 -12.48 -5.70 -25.35
N LEU A 321 -12.61 -4.60 -24.62
CA LEU A 321 -11.47 -3.84 -24.11
C LEU A 321 -10.65 -4.67 -23.11
N GLU A 322 -11.30 -5.34 -22.18
CA GLU A 322 -10.67 -6.27 -21.25
C GLU A 322 -9.92 -7.40 -21.97
N LYS A 323 -10.57 -8.01 -22.98
CA LYS A 323 -9.93 -9.03 -23.81
C LYS A 323 -8.69 -8.49 -24.51
N ALA A 324 -8.75 -7.30 -25.10
CA ALA A 324 -7.61 -6.69 -25.77
C ALA A 324 -6.42 -6.45 -24.83
N LEU A 325 -6.67 -6.13 -23.56
CA LEU A 325 -5.63 -6.01 -22.54
C LEU A 325 -4.99 -7.36 -22.20
N TYR A 326 -5.78 -8.42 -22.07
CA TYR A 326 -5.24 -9.77 -21.88
C TYR A 326 -4.48 -10.27 -23.13
N ASP A 327 -4.96 -9.97 -24.33
CA ASP A 327 -4.27 -10.29 -25.59
C ASP A 327 -2.92 -9.51 -25.70
N ALA A 328 -2.82 -8.33 -25.07
CA ALA A 328 -1.58 -7.57 -24.93
C ALA A 328 -0.67 -8.05 -23.77
N GLY A 329 -1.02 -9.16 -23.11
CA GLY A 329 -0.22 -9.80 -22.08
C GLY A 329 -0.42 -9.28 -20.66
N ALA A 330 -1.50 -8.52 -20.37
CA ALA A 330 -1.81 -8.09 -19.01
C ALA A 330 -1.96 -9.30 -18.08
N PHE A 331 -1.36 -9.21 -16.91
CA PHE A 331 -1.49 -10.25 -15.89
C PHE A 331 -2.90 -10.28 -15.29
N PHE A 332 -3.44 -9.10 -15.02
CA PHE A 332 -4.79 -8.94 -14.49
C PHE A 332 -5.36 -7.56 -14.83
N VAL A 333 -6.62 -7.53 -15.23
CA VAL A 333 -7.38 -6.29 -15.43
C VAL A 333 -8.23 -6.06 -14.19
N SER A 334 -7.83 -5.10 -13.37
CA SER A 334 -8.45 -4.83 -12.08
C SER A 334 -9.73 -4.03 -12.19
N GLU A 335 -9.76 -3.03 -13.08
CA GLU A 335 -10.88 -2.11 -13.21
C GLU A 335 -10.93 -1.50 -14.60
N ILE A 336 -12.14 -1.32 -15.12
CA ILE A 336 -12.42 -0.47 -16.30
C ILE A 336 -13.50 0.53 -15.91
N LYS A 337 -13.10 1.78 -15.65
CA LYS A 337 -13.97 2.84 -15.13
C LYS A 337 -14.08 3.99 -16.11
N GLY A 338 -15.33 4.35 -16.45
CA GLY A 338 -15.65 5.49 -17.30
C GLY A 338 -16.06 6.71 -16.48
N ASP A 339 -15.48 7.86 -16.84
CA ASP A 339 -16.00 9.17 -16.54
C ASP A 339 -16.80 9.62 -17.80
N VAL A 340 -18.12 9.53 -17.69
CA VAL A 340 -19.02 9.78 -18.82
C VAL A 340 -19.63 11.16 -18.67
N ASP A 341 -19.35 12.03 -19.62
CA ASP A 341 -19.99 13.34 -19.71
C ASP A 341 -21.50 13.12 -19.92
N ARG A 342 -22.25 13.16 -18.83
CA ARG A 342 -23.71 13.14 -18.90
C ARG A 342 -24.14 14.46 -19.52
N VAL A 343 -24.82 14.36 -20.65
CA VAL A 343 -25.60 15.50 -21.11
C VAL A 343 -26.57 15.79 -19.97
N ASP A 344 -26.43 16.91 -19.32
CA ASP A 344 -27.45 17.41 -18.41
C ASP A 344 -28.73 17.44 -19.27
N ARG A 345 -29.57 16.44 -19.08
CA ARG A 345 -30.95 16.56 -19.51
C ARG A 345 -31.49 17.64 -18.58
N ALA A 346 -31.42 18.87 -19.04
CA ALA A 346 -31.98 19.98 -18.34
C ALA A 346 -33.37 19.51 -17.87
N ARG A 347 -33.55 19.38 -16.56
CA ARG A 347 -34.90 19.26 -16.03
C ARG A 347 -35.56 20.46 -16.62
N ASP A 348 -36.58 20.21 -17.46
CA ASP A 348 -37.31 21.27 -18.11
C ASP A 348 -37.72 22.24 -17.01
N GLU A 349 -37.11 23.42 -16.97
CA GLU A 349 -37.30 24.41 -15.89
C GLU A 349 -38.76 24.77 -15.75
N ASP A 350 -39.53 24.50 -16.80
CA ASP A 350 -40.94 24.72 -16.87
C ASP A 350 -41.81 23.58 -16.31
N VAL A 351 -41.21 22.37 -16.10
CA VAL A 351 -41.92 21.25 -15.49
C VAL A 351 -41.66 21.24 -13.98
N THR A 352 -42.61 21.78 -13.22
CA THR A 352 -42.55 21.90 -11.76
C THR A 352 -43.46 20.86 -11.09
N GLU A 353 -43.22 20.58 -9.81
CA GLU A 353 -44.06 19.70 -8.99
C GLU A 353 -45.52 20.18 -8.84
N ALA A 354 -45.79 21.43 -9.22
CA ALA A 354 -47.14 22.01 -9.18
C ALA A 354 -48.02 21.60 -10.39
N LEU A 355 -47.41 20.99 -11.44
CA LEU A 355 -48.15 20.53 -12.62
C LEU A 355 -48.73 19.14 -12.41
N THR A 356 -49.93 18.91 -12.92
CA THR A 356 -50.46 17.55 -13.02
C THR A 356 -49.59 16.69 -13.94
N PRO A 357 -49.55 15.36 -13.77
CA PRO A 357 -48.76 14.48 -14.62
C PRO A 357 -49.00 14.67 -16.12
N GLY A 358 -50.27 14.87 -16.54
CA GLY A 358 -50.64 15.15 -17.93
C GLY A 358 -50.10 16.49 -18.41
N GLU A 359 -50.15 17.55 -17.58
CA GLU A 359 -49.58 18.86 -17.94
C GLU A 359 -48.06 18.81 -18.02
N ALA A 360 -47.40 18.08 -17.13
CA ALA A 360 -45.95 17.89 -17.14
C ALA A 360 -45.49 17.16 -18.39
N VAL A 361 -46.18 16.07 -18.81
CA VAL A 361 -45.89 15.33 -20.04
C VAL A 361 -46.15 16.20 -21.28
N ARG A 362 -47.26 16.96 -21.33
CA ARG A 362 -47.57 17.87 -22.44
C ARG A 362 -46.46 18.92 -22.62
N LYS A 363 -46.06 19.54 -21.50
CA LYS A 363 -45.05 20.58 -21.53
C LYS A 363 -43.67 20.07 -21.91
N TRP A 364 -43.27 18.93 -21.36
CA TRP A 364 -42.03 18.25 -21.70
C TRP A 364 -42.01 17.86 -23.17
N ALA A 365 -43.06 17.23 -23.73
CA ALA A 365 -43.14 16.79 -25.08
C ALA A 365 -43.15 17.96 -26.09
N ALA A 366 -43.80 19.09 -25.74
CA ALA A 366 -43.74 20.29 -26.53
C ALA A 366 -42.34 20.89 -26.62
N ASN A 367 -41.62 20.91 -25.50
CA ASN A 367 -40.24 21.39 -25.41
C ASN A 367 -39.25 20.46 -26.15
N GLN A 368 -39.60 19.19 -26.35
CA GLN A 368 -38.87 18.23 -27.22
C GLN A 368 -39.18 18.40 -28.71
N GLY A 369 -40.06 19.32 -29.07
CA GLY A 369 -40.46 19.57 -30.46
C GLY A 369 -41.34 18.47 -31.11
N MET A 370 -42.07 17.71 -30.27
CA MET A 370 -42.98 16.67 -30.76
C MET A 370 -44.23 17.28 -31.41
N GLU A 371 -44.76 16.54 -32.36
CA GLU A 371 -46.03 16.94 -33.05
C GLU A 371 -47.20 16.86 -32.09
N LEU A 372 -48.18 17.77 -32.25
CA LEU A 372 -49.35 17.92 -31.34
C LEU A 372 -50.13 16.59 -31.20
N ALA A 373 -50.25 15.81 -32.25
CA ALA A 373 -50.93 14.51 -32.23
C ALA A 373 -50.26 13.49 -31.34
N GLU A 374 -48.92 13.46 -31.35
CA GLU A 374 -48.09 12.58 -30.51
C GLU A 374 -48.15 13.01 -29.06
N ILE A 375 -48.17 14.33 -28.79
CA ILE A 375 -48.32 14.89 -27.45
C ILE A 375 -49.66 14.49 -26.83
N ASP A 376 -50.76 14.60 -27.60
CA ASP A 376 -52.08 14.25 -27.13
C ASP A 376 -52.23 12.76 -26.81
N GLU A 377 -51.58 11.90 -27.62
CA GLU A 377 -51.50 10.46 -27.36
C GLU A 377 -50.75 10.12 -26.08
N LEU A 378 -49.58 10.75 -25.84
CA LEU A 378 -48.79 10.58 -24.63
C LEU A 378 -49.55 11.04 -23.38
N VAL A 379 -50.29 12.17 -23.46
CA VAL A 379 -51.10 12.67 -22.38
C VAL A 379 -52.28 11.74 -22.07
N ALA A 380 -52.93 11.18 -23.09
CA ALA A 380 -53.97 10.19 -22.94
C ALA A 380 -53.49 8.89 -22.28
N MET A 381 -52.32 8.39 -22.71
CA MET A 381 -51.67 7.24 -22.06
C MET A 381 -51.31 7.51 -20.60
N THR A 382 -50.85 8.72 -20.30
CA THR A 382 -50.53 9.11 -18.91
C THR A 382 -51.80 9.10 -18.07
N ALA A 383 -52.93 9.60 -18.55
CA ALA A 383 -54.19 9.57 -17.85
C ALA A 383 -54.67 8.13 -17.58
N GLN A 384 -54.58 7.23 -18.55
CA GLN A 384 -54.91 5.82 -18.39
C GLN A 384 -54.04 5.09 -17.35
N LEU A 385 -52.75 5.40 -17.31
CA LEU A 385 -51.84 4.83 -16.27
C LEU A 385 -52.18 5.31 -14.86
N MET A 386 -52.63 6.54 -14.75
CA MET A 386 -53.03 7.13 -13.44
C MET A 386 -54.36 6.62 -12.91
N GLU A 387 -55.28 6.23 -13.83
CA GLU A 387 -56.57 5.63 -13.45
C GLU A 387 -56.45 4.14 -13.07
N GLY A 388 -55.36 3.49 -13.45
CA GLY A 388 -55.08 2.08 -13.15
C GLY A 388 -54.16 1.82 -11.99
N ALA A 389 -53.62 2.89 -11.33
CA ALA A 389 -52.76 2.85 -10.17
C ALA A 389 -53.52 3.28 -8.91
#